data_f5edd5ae8728b924ef76ecd2e99681df
#
_entry.id   f5edd5ae8728b924ef76ecd2e99681df
#
_cell.length_a   1.000
_cell.length_b   1.000
_cell.length_c   1.000
_cell.angle_alpha   90.00
_cell.angle_beta   90.00
_cell.angle_gamma   90.00
#
_symmetry.space_group_name_H-M   'P 1'
#
loop_
_entity.id
_entity.type
_entity.pdbx_description
1 polymer ?
#
loop_
_entity_poly.entity_id
_entity_poly.type
_entity_poly.pdbx_seq_one_letter_code
_entity_poly.pdbx_strand_id
1 'polypeptide(L)'
;PKSKGFNIFNRWQYTNTDKGVVGFLGFRFMKDEKDSGEDVDNMKVKRLPWLSEINTNRFDSNFKLGYVNPKIPYQSVGFQMAYSNHKQESFFGLRNYNIKQNSFYSNFIYNSIIGNTMNKFKAGLNYSYDDFEEFIDADKTIYNRVDKSIGSFFEYSYDSLEKLSLVAGLRYDFHNNLGSFFTPRFHIRYQPL
;
A
#
# COMPACT_ATOMS: atom_id res chain seq x y z
N PRO A 1 19.45 -24.17 -5.71
CA PRO A 1 18.14 -23.52 -5.70
C PRO A 1 17.53 -23.51 -7.11
N LYS A 2 16.24 -23.74 -7.19
CA LYS A 2 15.45 -23.64 -8.43
C LYS A 2 14.35 -22.59 -8.21
N SER A 3 14.04 -21.84 -9.25
CA SER A 3 12.93 -20.88 -9.22
C SER A 3 12.20 -20.95 -10.54
N LYS A 4 10.87 -20.94 -10.48
CA LYS A 4 9.99 -20.93 -11.62
C LYS A 4 8.81 -20.03 -11.30
N GLY A 5 8.48 -19.12 -12.20
CA GLY A 5 7.35 -18.24 -11.97
C GLY A 5 7.04 -17.36 -13.16
N PHE A 6 5.92 -16.66 -13.06
CA PHE A 6 5.56 -15.60 -13.98
C PHE A 6 4.97 -14.42 -13.22
N ASN A 7 5.12 -13.25 -13.80
CA ASN A 7 4.59 -12.00 -13.29
C ASN A 7 4.06 -11.19 -14.48
N ILE A 8 2.76 -11.04 -14.55
CA ILE A 8 2.09 -10.30 -15.62
C ILE A 8 1.47 -9.05 -15.00
N PHE A 9 1.86 -7.89 -15.52
CA PHE A 9 1.30 -6.60 -15.14
C PHE A 9 0.74 -5.91 -16.37
N ASN A 10 -0.49 -5.39 -16.24
CA ASN A 10 -1.10 -4.56 -17.26
C ASN A 10 -1.66 -3.30 -16.61
N ARG A 11 -1.53 -2.16 -17.30
CA ARG A 11 -2.01 -0.87 -16.83
C ARG A 11 -2.60 -0.08 -17.99
N TRP A 12 -3.80 0.42 -17.76
CA TRP A 12 -4.48 1.36 -18.66
C TRP A 12 -4.48 2.74 -18.06
N GLN A 13 -4.36 3.74 -18.93
CA GLN A 13 -4.47 5.14 -18.57
C GLN A 13 -5.46 5.81 -19.49
N TYR A 14 -6.34 6.59 -18.92
CA TYR A 14 -7.22 7.52 -19.61
C TYR A 14 -6.88 8.95 -19.17
N THR A 15 -6.73 9.86 -20.13
CA THR A 15 -6.47 11.27 -19.86
C THR A 15 -7.31 12.12 -20.79
N ASN A 16 -8.02 13.07 -20.22
CA ASN A 16 -8.76 14.10 -20.96
C ASN A 16 -8.49 15.46 -20.29
N THR A 17 -7.57 16.21 -20.87
CA THR A 17 -7.11 17.50 -20.34
C THR A 17 -8.21 18.56 -20.39
N ASP A 18 -9.06 18.55 -21.41
CA ASP A 18 -10.14 19.55 -21.57
C ASP A 18 -11.20 19.40 -20.46
N LYS A 19 -11.44 18.15 -20.06
CA LYS A 19 -12.35 17.83 -18.94
C LYS A 19 -11.64 17.76 -17.59
N GLY A 20 -10.32 17.91 -17.56
CA GLY A 20 -9.52 17.83 -16.34
C GLY A 20 -9.49 16.44 -15.68
N VAL A 21 -9.72 15.36 -16.45
CA VAL A 21 -9.84 14.00 -15.90
C VAL A 21 -8.62 13.16 -16.26
N VAL A 22 -8.09 12.45 -15.27
CA VAL A 22 -7.07 11.42 -15.46
C VAL A 22 -7.45 10.17 -14.66
N GLY A 23 -7.39 9.01 -15.30
CA GLY A 23 -7.70 7.72 -14.69
C GLY A 23 -6.61 6.69 -14.97
N PHE A 24 -6.38 5.81 -14.00
CA PHE A 24 -5.49 4.65 -14.13
C PHE A 24 -6.19 3.42 -13.59
N LEU A 25 -6.04 2.31 -14.31
CA LEU A 25 -6.49 0.99 -13.87
C LEU A 25 -5.36 0.00 -14.12
N GLY A 26 -4.98 -0.75 -13.12
CA GLY A 26 -3.89 -1.72 -13.24
C GLY A 26 -4.23 -3.04 -12.58
N PHE A 27 -3.75 -4.13 -13.18
CA PHE A 27 -3.84 -5.48 -12.66
C PHE A 27 -2.50 -6.17 -12.73
N ARG A 28 -2.20 -6.95 -11.72
CA ARG A 28 -1.02 -7.80 -11.64
C ARG A 28 -1.39 -9.19 -11.19
N PHE A 29 -0.88 -10.18 -11.89
CA PHE A 29 -0.92 -11.58 -11.49
C PHE A 29 0.52 -12.08 -11.35
N MET A 30 0.79 -12.73 -10.25
CA MET A 30 2.09 -13.33 -9.98
C MET A 30 1.90 -14.75 -9.45
N LYS A 31 2.65 -15.68 -10.01
CA LYS A 31 2.87 -17.01 -9.45
C LYS A 31 4.37 -17.25 -9.41
N ASP A 32 4.88 -17.68 -8.26
CA ASP A 32 6.30 -17.92 -8.04
C ASP A 32 6.49 -19.17 -7.19
N GLU A 33 7.34 -20.07 -7.66
CA GLU A 33 7.70 -21.33 -7.02
C GLU A 33 9.20 -21.33 -6.81
N LYS A 34 9.66 -21.50 -5.58
CA LYS A 34 11.08 -21.49 -5.21
C LYS A 34 11.42 -22.70 -4.38
N ASP A 35 12.39 -23.47 -4.87
CA ASP A 35 12.96 -24.64 -4.19
C ASP A 35 14.41 -24.35 -3.84
N SER A 36 14.77 -24.61 -2.60
CA SER A 36 16.17 -24.53 -2.15
C SER A 36 16.44 -25.54 -1.04
N GLY A 37 17.71 -25.77 -0.74
CA GLY A 37 18.11 -26.69 0.31
C GLY A 37 19.46 -27.32 0.07
N GLU A 38 19.74 -28.38 0.80
CA GLU A 38 20.98 -29.11 0.71
C GLU A 38 21.05 -29.93 -0.57
N ASP A 39 22.25 -30.06 -1.12
CA ASP A 39 22.52 -30.93 -2.26
C ASP A 39 22.51 -32.41 -1.83
N VAL A 40 21.48 -33.12 -2.23
CA VAL A 40 21.21 -34.51 -1.84
C VAL A 40 22.22 -35.48 -2.48
N ASP A 41 22.70 -35.14 -3.68
CA ASP A 41 23.59 -36.05 -4.45
C ASP A 41 24.99 -36.18 -3.83
N ASN A 42 25.40 -35.22 -3.00
CA ASN A 42 26.69 -35.19 -2.32
C ASN A 42 26.61 -35.52 -0.82
N MET A 43 25.44 -35.90 -0.32
CA MET A 43 25.28 -36.21 1.10
C MET A 43 25.88 -37.58 1.50
N LYS A 44 26.94 -37.53 2.32
CA LYS A 44 27.54 -38.72 2.95
C LYS A 44 26.87 -39.14 4.26
N VAL A 45 25.84 -38.39 4.71
CA VAL A 45 25.19 -38.59 6.02
C VAL A 45 23.79 -39.16 5.85
N LYS A 46 23.43 -40.19 6.61
CA LYS A 46 22.09 -40.80 6.64
C LYS A 46 21.08 -39.96 7.44
N ARG A 47 20.91 -38.68 7.10
CA ARG A 47 19.84 -37.82 7.64
C ARG A 47 18.99 -37.25 6.50
N LEU A 48 17.77 -36.87 6.82
CA LEU A 48 16.94 -36.15 5.86
C LEU A 48 17.58 -34.80 5.51
N PRO A 49 17.70 -34.46 4.21
CA PRO A 49 18.23 -33.17 3.81
C PRO A 49 17.29 -32.06 4.26
N TRP A 50 17.86 -30.92 4.60
CA TRP A 50 17.04 -29.71 4.81
C TRP A 50 16.65 -29.15 3.46
N LEU A 51 15.35 -29.05 3.22
CA LEU A 51 14.76 -28.50 2.00
C LEU A 51 13.83 -27.36 2.36
N SER A 52 13.68 -26.38 1.48
CA SER A 52 12.66 -25.35 1.58
C SER A 52 11.96 -25.19 0.24
N GLU A 53 10.67 -25.03 0.32
CA GLU A 53 9.79 -24.75 -0.81
C GLU A 53 8.90 -23.55 -0.46
N ILE A 54 8.76 -22.63 -1.39
CA ILE A 54 7.90 -21.45 -1.23
C ILE A 54 7.08 -21.28 -2.50
N ASN A 55 5.78 -21.45 -2.38
CA ASN A 55 4.80 -21.28 -3.45
C ASN A 55 3.98 -20.03 -3.18
N THR A 56 4.07 -19.04 -4.05
CA THR A 56 3.39 -17.78 -3.91
C THR A 56 2.42 -17.55 -5.07
N ASN A 57 1.18 -17.22 -4.74
CA ASN A 57 0.18 -16.73 -5.69
C ASN A 57 -0.27 -15.34 -5.23
N ARG A 58 -0.28 -14.37 -6.15
CA ARG A 58 -0.67 -13.00 -5.82
C ARG A 58 -1.45 -12.36 -6.94
N PHE A 59 -2.52 -11.70 -6.56
CA PHE A 59 -3.30 -10.82 -7.41
C PHE A 59 -3.33 -9.42 -6.81
N ASP A 60 -3.00 -8.41 -7.59
CA ASP A 60 -3.12 -7.01 -7.21
C ASP A 60 -4.00 -6.28 -8.24
N SER A 61 -4.86 -5.40 -7.77
CA SER A 61 -5.53 -4.42 -8.63
C SER A 61 -5.41 -3.03 -8.04
N ASN A 62 -5.31 -2.02 -8.88
CA ASN A 62 -5.25 -0.64 -8.47
C ASN A 62 -6.08 0.25 -9.41
N PHE A 63 -6.75 1.20 -8.84
CA PHE A 63 -7.53 2.22 -9.53
C PHE A 63 -7.19 3.59 -8.99
N LYS A 64 -6.99 4.56 -9.87
CA LYS A 64 -6.81 5.97 -9.52
C LYS A 64 -7.63 6.82 -10.45
N LEU A 65 -8.33 7.79 -9.88
CA LEU A 65 -9.08 8.80 -10.62
C LEU A 65 -8.71 10.17 -10.06
N GLY A 66 -8.27 11.05 -10.93
CA GLY A 66 -8.01 12.46 -10.63
C GLY A 66 -8.90 13.35 -11.46
N TYR A 67 -9.39 14.39 -10.84
CA TYR A 67 -10.09 15.48 -11.49
C TYR A 67 -9.48 16.82 -11.08
N VAL A 68 -9.08 17.60 -12.05
CA VAL A 68 -8.65 18.99 -11.87
C VAL A 68 -9.69 19.89 -12.53
N ASN A 69 -10.25 20.82 -11.78
CA ASN A 69 -11.25 21.73 -12.32
C ASN A 69 -10.65 22.60 -13.42
N PRO A 70 -11.08 22.48 -14.70
CA PRO A 70 -10.46 23.25 -15.79
C PRO A 70 -10.63 24.77 -15.67
N LYS A 71 -11.68 25.21 -14.98
CA LYS A 71 -11.94 26.65 -14.73
C LYS A 71 -11.19 27.17 -13.51
N ILE A 72 -10.82 26.29 -12.59
CA ILE A 72 -10.19 26.63 -11.32
C ILE A 72 -9.05 25.60 -11.07
N PRO A 73 -7.89 25.74 -11.75
CA PRO A 73 -6.86 24.71 -11.81
C PRO A 73 -6.22 24.32 -10.46
N TYR A 74 -6.40 25.14 -9.43
CA TYR A 74 -5.95 24.85 -8.07
C TYR A 74 -6.94 24.00 -7.27
N GLN A 75 -8.14 23.72 -7.81
CA GLN A 75 -9.07 22.76 -7.23
C GLN A 75 -8.91 21.40 -7.89
N SER A 76 -8.64 20.38 -7.08
CA SER A 76 -8.54 19.02 -7.57
C SER A 76 -9.07 18.02 -6.57
N VAL A 77 -9.60 16.93 -7.11
CA VAL A 77 -10.05 15.75 -6.36
C VAL A 77 -9.28 14.55 -6.84
N GLY A 78 -8.78 13.75 -5.93
CA GLY A 78 -8.16 12.48 -6.20
C GLY A 78 -8.83 11.34 -5.44
N PHE A 79 -9.06 10.25 -6.13
CA PHE A 79 -9.54 9.02 -5.53
C PHE A 79 -8.65 7.87 -5.96
N GLN A 80 -8.26 7.03 -5.02
CA GLN A 80 -7.49 5.83 -5.31
C GLN A 80 -7.98 4.65 -4.50
N MET A 81 -7.90 3.47 -5.11
CA MET A 81 -8.18 2.18 -4.50
C MET A 81 -7.07 1.21 -4.86
N ALA A 82 -6.77 0.31 -3.95
CA ALA A 82 -5.90 -0.83 -4.18
C ALA A 82 -6.48 -2.06 -3.49
N TYR A 83 -6.41 -3.19 -4.16
CA TYR A 83 -6.75 -4.48 -3.62
C TYR A 83 -5.61 -5.46 -3.88
N SER A 84 -5.28 -6.27 -2.90
CA SER A 84 -4.29 -7.33 -3.00
C SER A 84 -4.82 -8.60 -2.36
N ASN A 85 -4.71 -9.72 -3.07
CA ASN A 85 -4.87 -11.06 -2.53
C ASN A 85 -3.52 -11.77 -2.63
N HIS A 86 -3.00 -12.23 -1.51
CA HIS A 86 -1.73 -12.93 -1.42
C HIS A 86 -1.92 -14.26 -0.71
N LYS A 87 -1.48 -15.35 -1.35
CA LYS A 87 -1.45 -16.68 -0.77
C LYS A 87 -0.03 -17.23 -0.91
N GLN A 88 0.55 -17.64 0.21
CA GLN A 88 1.83 -18.30 0.24
C GLN A 88 1.70 -19.61 1.02
N GLU A 89 2.17 -20.68 0.43
CA GLU A 89 2.36 -21.97 1.05
C GLU A 89 3.86 -22.25 1.10
N SER A 90 4.39 -22.50 2.29
CA SER A 90 5.82 -22.66 2.48
C SER A 90 6.14 -23.87 3.34
N PHE A 91 7.24 -24.52 3.00
CA PHE A 91 7.80 -25.63 3.72
C PHE A 91 9.28 -25.36 4.03
N PHE A 92 9.69 -25.55 5.25
CA PHE A 92 11.05 -25.33 5.72
C PHE A 92 11.52 -26.53 6.57
N GLY A 93 12.29 -27.43 5.95
CA GLY A 93 12.76 -28.66 6.59
C GLY A 93 11.61 -29.62 6.93
N LEU A 94 11.07 -29.55 8.12
CA LEU A 94 9.95 -30.38 8.57
C LEU A 94 8.71 -29.56 8.98
N ARG A 95 8.68 -28.27 8.65
CA ARG A 95 7.64 -27.35 9.14
C ARG A 95 7.00 -26.59 8.00
N ASN A 96 5.68 -26.52 8.03
CA ASN A 96 4.89 -25.69 7.12
C ASN A 96 4.65 -24.32 7.75
N TYR A 97 4.64 -23.30 6.89
CA TYR A 97 4.17 -21.97 7.19
C TYR A 97 3.34 -21.46 6.03
N ASN A 98 2.07 -21.26 6.26
CA ASN A 98 1.15 -20.80 5.23
C ASN A 98 0.52 -19.47 5.64
N ILE A 99 0.37 -18.57 4.68
CA ILE A 99 -0.28 -17.28 4.90
C ILE A 99 -1.27 -16.99 3.77
N LYS A 100 -2.42 -16.47 4.15
CA LYS A 100 -3.37 -15.82 3.25
C LYS A 100 -3.62 -14.42 3.74
N GLN A 101 -3.57 -13.46 2.83
CA GLN A 101 -3.82 -12.06 3.13
C GLN A 101 -4.73 -11.46 2.06
N ASN A 102 -5.78 -10.78 2.50
CA ASN A 102 -6.61 -9.93 1.68
C ASN A 102 -6.48 -8.50 2.18
N SER A 103 -6.03 -7.60 1.32
CA SER A 103 -5.83 -6.20 1.65
C SER A 103 -6.67 -5.32 0.75
N PHE A 104 -7.32 -4.33 1.33
CA PHE A 104 -8.02 -3.28 0.60
C PHE A 104 -7.64 -1.91 1.17
N TYR A 105 -7.33 -0.98 0.29
CA TYR A 105 -7.03 0.39 0.63
C TYR A 105 -7.83 1.35 -0.25
N SER A 106 -8.38 2.40 0.34
CA SER A 106 -8.96 3.51 -0.41
C SER A 106 -8.53 4.85 0.19
N ASN A 107 -8.40 5.85 -0.66
CA ASN A 107 -8.02 7.19 -0.26
C ASN A 107 -8.72 8.22 -1.15
N PHE A 108 -9.30 9.22 -0.51
CA PHE A 108 -9.92 10.38 -1.13
C PHE A 108 -9.18 11.64 -0.71
N ILE A 109 -8.83 12.50 -1.65
CA ILE A 109 -8.07 13.71 -1.40
C ILE A 109 -8.73 14.86 -2.15
N TYR A 110 -8.95 15.96 -1.47
CA TYR A 110 -9.36 17.24 -2.03
C TYR A 110 -8.26 18.28 -1.80
N ASN A 111 -7.86 18.98 -2.84
CA ASN A 111 -6.90 20.08 -2.77
C ASN A 111 -7.57 21.38 -3.25
N SER A 112 -7.25 22.49 -2.58
CA SER A 112 -7.67 23.82 -3.00
C SER A 112 -6.78 24.89 -2.37
N ILE A 113 -7.15 26.17 -2.58
CA ILE A 113 -6.47 27.33 -1.99
C ILE A 113 -7.43 28.08 -1.06
N ILE A 114 -6.85 28.92 -0.19
CA ILE A 114 -7.57 29.86 0.68
C ILE A 114 -7.14 31.27 0.28
N GLY A 115 -8.02 31.98 -0.41
CA GLY A 115 -7.77 33.36 -0.85
C GLY A 115 -6.82 33.48 -2.04
N ASN A 116 -5.56 33.05 -1.89
CA ASN A 116 -4.53 33.13 -2.93
C ASN A 116 -3.71 31.88 -3.05
N THR A 117 -2.87 31.78 -4.08
CA THR A 117 -2.04 30.60 -4.41
C THR A 117 -0.91 30.30 -3.41
N MET A 118 -0.58 31.24 -2.53
CA MET A 118 0.39 31.02 -1.45
C MET A 118 -0.21 30.14 -0.33
N ASN A 119 -1.53 30.17 -0.18
CA ASN A 119 -2.27 29.48 0.87
C ASN A 119 -2.99 28.28 0.27
N LYS A 120 -2.48 27.09 0.46
CA LYS A 120 -3.05 25.85 -0.05
C LYS A 120 -3.52 24.97 1.09
N PHE A 121 -4.56 24.21 0.85
CA PHE A 121 -4.96 23.16 1.78
C PHE A 121 -5.26 21.87 1.06
N LYS A 122 -5.12 20.80 1.81
CA LYS A 122 -5.41 19.45 1.42
C LYS A 122 -6.21 18.78 2.53
N ALA A 123 -7.34 18.18 2.18
CA ALA A 123 -8.13 17.39 3.11
C ALA A 123 -8.44 16.03 2.50
N GLY A 124 -8.59 15.02 3.32
CA GLY A 124 -8.88 13.69 2.79
C GLY A 124 -9.34 12.70 3.82
N LEU A 125 -9.79 11.56 3.29
CA LEU A 125 -10.23 10.40 4.02
C LEU A 125 -9.51 9.18 3.49
N ASN A 126 -9.12 8.27 4.37
CA ASN A 126 -8.56 6.98 3.98
C ASN A 126 -9.24 5.85 4.75
N TYR A 127 -9.28 4.70 4.12
CA TYR A 127 -9.71 3.44 4.72
C TYR A 127 -8.74 2.33 4.33
N SER A 128 -8.37 1.51 5.30
CA SER A 128 -7.61 0.29 5.08
C SER A 128 -8.32 -0.90 5.75
N TYR A 129 -8.20 -2.04 5.10
CA TYR A 129 -8.69 -3.32 5.56
C TYR A 129 -7.66 -4.38 5.22
N ASP A 130 -7.22 -5.13 6.22
CA ASP A 130 -6.32 -6.27 6.07
C ASP A 130 -6.88 -7.47 6.83
N ASP A 131 -7.02 -8.59 6.15
CA ASP A 131 -7.47 -9.86 6.69
C ASP A 131 -6.35 -10.88 6.50
N PHE A 132 -5.86 -11.41 7.61
CA PHE A 132 -4.75 -12.36 7.67
C PHE A 132 -5.22 -13.70 8.24
N GLU A 133 -4.86 -14.77 7.57
CA GLU A 133 -4.91 -16.14 8.07
C GLU A 133 -3.51 -16.73 7.98
N GLU A 134 -2.89 -17.04 9.11
CA GLU A 134 -1.55 -17.61 9.20
C GLU A 134 -1.61 -18.98 9.87
N PHE A 135 -1.02 -19.99 9.24
CA PHE A 135 -0.81 -21.31 9.83
C PHE A 135 0.68 -21.52 10.14
N ILE A 136 0.98 -21.83 11.39
CA ILE A 136 2.33 -22.12 11.87
C ILE A 136 2.36 -23.57 12.40
N ASP A 137 3.10 -24.45 11.72
CA ASP A 137 3.17 -25.87 12.07
C ASP A 137 3.89 -26.12 13.40
N ALA A 138 4.69 -25.16 13.89
CA ALA A 138 5.43 -25.30 15.14
C ALA A 138 4.52 -25.49 16.36
N ASP A 139 3.37 -24.84 16.38
CA ASP A 139 2.33 -24.91 17.42
C ASP A 139 1.00 -25.45 16.90
N LYS A 140 0.93 -25.79 15.60
CA LYS A 140 -0.26 -26.28 14.88
C LYS A 140 -1.45 -25.36 15.01
N THR A 141 -1.19 -24.06 15.11
CA THR A 141 -2.21 -23.03 15.37
C THR A 141 -2.47 -22.22 14.10
N ILE A 142 -3.74 -21.86 13.91
CA ILE A 142 -4.16 -20.89 12.90
C ILE A 142 -4.39 -19.56 13.63
N TYR A 143 -3.68 -18.53 13.17
CA TYR A 143 -3.81 -17.18 13.67
C TYR A 143 -4.62 -16.36 12.67
N ASN A 144 -5.76 -15.85 13.12
CA ASN A 144 -6.62 -14.99 12.32
C ASN A 144 -6.59 -13.58 12.89
N ARG A 145 -6.37 -12.59 12.01
CA ARG A 145 -6.39 -11.18 12.40
C ARG A 145 -7.05 -10.34 11.33
N VAL A 146 -7.94 -9.48 11.76
CA VAL A 146 -8.56 -8.47 10.89
C VAL A 146 -8.21 -7.09 11.43
N ASP A 147 -7.51 -6.32 10.60
CA ASP A 147 -7.14 -4.94 10.88
C ASP A 147 -7.97 -4.00 9.99
N LYS A 148 -8.63 -3.03 10.60
CA LYS A 148 -9.43 -2.01 9.92
C LYS A 148 -9.03 -0.65 10.44
N SER A 149 -8.80 0.29 9.55
CA SER A 149 -8.52 1.66 9.93
C SER A 149 -9.28 2.62 9.05
N ILE A 150 -9.86 3.64 9.66
CA ILE A 150 -10.41 4.79 8.97
C ILE A 150 -9.70 6.04 9.49
N GLY A 151 -9.27 6.91 8.57
CA GLY A 151 -8.56 8.12 8.92
C GLY A 151 -9.09 9.33 8.17
N SER A 152 -8.95 10.49 8.79
CA SER A 152 -9.16 11.80 8.16
C SER A 152 -7.94 12.67 8.39
N PHE A 153 -7.65 13.54 7.44
CA PHE A 153 -6.57 14.48 7.57
C PHE A 153 -6.90 15.82 6.96
N PHE A 154 -6.25 16.85 7.52
CA PHE A 154 -6.23 18.19 6.97
C PHE A 154 -4.80 18.70 7.04
N GLU A 155 -4.31 19.29 5.94
CA GLU A 155 -3.00 19.89 5.82
C GLU A 155 -3.14 21.27 5.21
N TYR A 156 -2.60 22.28 5.85
CA TYR A 156 -2.44 23.62 5.36
C TYR A 156 -0.98 23.88 4.99
N SER A 157 -0.75 24.51 3.87
CA SER A 157 0.58 24.93 3.44
C SER A 157 0.58 26.38 3.00
N TYR A 158 1.54 27.13 3.51
CA TYR A 158 1.87 28.48 3.11
C TYR A 158 3.23 28.49 2.44
N ASP A 159 3.33 29.16 1.31
CA ASP A 159 4.58 29.30 0.57
C ASP A 159 4.69 30.70 -0.01
N SER A 160 5.63 31.49 0.53
CA SER A 160 5.94 32.82 0.07
C SER A 160 6.89 32.86 -1.14
N LEU A 161 7.20 31.66 -1.72
CA LEU A 161 8.11 31.44 -2.85
C LEU A 161 9.58 31.80 -2.60
N GLU A 162 9.88 32.85 -1.86
CA GLU A 162 11.25 33.34 -1.68
C GLU A 162 11.83 33.07 -0.31
N LYS A 163 11.06 33.22 0.75
CA LYS A 163 11.60 33.29 2.11
C LYS A 163 11.06 32.25 3.09
N LEU A 164 9.78 31.98 3.04
CA LEU A 164 9.10 31.16 4.06
C LEU A 164 8.17 30.13 3.44
N SER A 165 8.39 28.89 3.80
CA SER A 165 7.45 27.81 3.54
C SER A 165 7.06 27.16 4.86
N LEU A 166 5.75 26.99 5.08
CA LEU A 166 5.17 26.40 6.27
C LEU A 166 4.17 25.33 5.89
N VAL A 167 4.22 24.19 6.56
CA VAL A 167 3.20 23.13 6.45
C VAL A 167 2.73 22.79 7.86
N ALA A 168 1.44 22.84 8.09
CA ALA A 168 0.80 22.41 9.32
C ALA A 168 -0.30 21.39 8.96
N GLY A 169 -0.28 20.24 9.59
CA GLY A 169 -1.22 19.16 9.33
C GLY A 169 -1.69 18.48 10.59
N LEU A 170 -2.90 17.96 10.52
CA LEU A 170 -3.53 17.16 11.55
C LEU A 170 -4.10 15.91 10.91
N ARG A 171 -3.91 14.77 11.56
CA ARG A 171 -4.47 13.50 11.14
C ARG A 171 -5.08 12.81 12.35
N TYR A 172 -6.27 12.24 12.15
CA TYR A 172 -6.94 11.39 13.12
C TYR A 172 -7.25 10.06 12.45
N ASP A 173 -6.81 8.98 13.08
CA ASP A 173 -7.07 7.60 12.65
C ASP A 173 -7.76 6.83 13.78
N PHE A 174 -8.72 6.00 13.41
CA PHE A 174 -9.33 5.01 14.27
C PHE A 174 -9.03 3.61 13.73
N HIS A 175 -8.41 2.79 14.55
CA HIS A 175 -8.05 1.41 14.25
C HIS A 175 -8.80 0.45 15.18
N ASN A 176 -9.40 -0.61 14.63
CA ASN A 176 -10.24 -1.54 15.40
C ASN A 176 -9.51 -2.21 16.57
N ASN A 177 -8.23 -2.52 16.43
CA ASN A 177 -7.45 -3.23 17.47
C ASN A 177 -6.59 -2.29 18.32
N LEU A 178 -6.22 -1.11 17.83
CA LEU A 178 -5.26 -0.22 18.48
C LEU A 178 -5.92 1.08 19.01
N GLY A 179 -7.19 1.32 18.66
CA GLY A 179 -7.92 2.53 19.08
C GLY A 179 -7.62 3.75 18.22
N SER A 180 -7.69 4.93 18.82
CA SER A 180 -7.60 6.22 18.14
C SER A 180 -6.23 6.83 18.24
N PHE A 181 -5.78 7.41 17.13
CA PHE A 181 -4.50 8.11 17.04
C PHE A 181 -4.71 9.53 16.51
N PHE A 182 -4.04 10.48 17.14
CA PHE A 182 -3.99 11.86 16.69
C PHE A 182 -2.54 12.21 16.36
N THR A 183 -2.27 12.60 15.12
CA THR A 183 -0.92 12.86 14.63
C THR A 183 -0.82 14.28 14.08
N PRO A 184 -0.25 15.22 14.86
CA PRO A 184 0.10 16.55 14.37
C PRO A 184 1.37 16.49 13.53
N ARG A 185 1.44 17.34 12.51
CA ARG A 185 2.63 17.56 11.70
C ARG A 185 2.89 19.03 11.56
N PHE A 186 4.13 19.45 11.74
CA PHE A 186 4.55 20.80 11.52
C PHE A 186 5.92 20.81 10.83
N HIS A 187 6.04 21.62 9.78
CA HIS A 187 7.28 21.81 9.05
C HIS A 187 7.42 23.28 8.67
N ILE A 188 8.59 23.85 8.91
CA ILE A 188 8.93 25.22 8.53
C ILE A 188 10.28 25.24 7.81
N ARG A 189 10.35 25.96 6.72
CA ARG A 189 11.59 26.26 6.00
C ARG A 189 11.71 27.78 5.84
N TYR A 190 12.78 28.33 6.34
CA TYR A 190 13.12 29.73 6.20
C TYR A 190 14.46 29.86 5.47
N GLN A 191 14.50 30.72 4.44
CA GLN A 191 15.72 31.05 3.70
C GLN A 191 16.00 32.55 3.93
N PRO A 192 16.93 32.88 4.85
CA PRO A 192 17.41 34.26 4.96
C PRO A 192 18.15 34.65 3.67
N LEU A 193 18.01 35.91 3.24
CA LEU A 193 18.78 36.50 2.13
C LEU A 193 20.22 36.65 2.54
#